data_cab26ecb6efa4424f015ea41bdfe54b4
#
_entry.id   cab26ecb6efa4424f015ea41bdfe54b4
#
_cell.length_a   1.000
_cell.length_b   1.000
_cell.length_c   1.000
_cell.angle_alpha   90.00
_cell.angle_beta   90.00
_cell.angle_gamma   90.00
#
_symmetry.space_group_name_H-M   'P 1'
#
loop_
_entity.id
_entity.type
_entity.pdbx_description
1 polymer ?
#
loop_
_entity_poly.entity_id
_entity_poly.type
_entity_poly.pdbx_seq_one_letter_code
_entity_poly.pdbx_strand_id
1 'polypeptide(L)'
;QIFTLPDDTLLYPAHDYRGLTVTSVIEEKNYNPRLGGNLNENDFEGYMNNLNLKHPNQIDIAVPANLISGKPDSLLNLSEDPDWAELNYTFAGIWEINPQSLEEVVGEVQIIDVRGVDEYQGPLGHIPGSTLLPLDQLSERIDELHQSSPVVTVCRGGGRSAQASVILKNNGFERVASLSGGMLRWRSEGHSVIGNVE
;
A
#
# COMPACT_ATOMS: atom_id res chain seq x y z
N GLN A 1 -32.23 -1.81 11.27
CA GLN A 1 -31.86 -1.87 12.70
C GLN A 1 -31.44 -0.50 13.24
N ILE A 2 -30.58 0.28 12.55
CA ILE A 2 -30.11 1.58 13.05
C ILE A 2 -31.27 2.58 13.18
N PHE A 3 -32.15 2.70 12.20
CA PHE A 3 -33.26 3.64 12.19
C PHE A 3 -34.40 3.29 13.17
N THR A 4 -34.29 2.17 13.89
CA THR A 4 -35.20 1.84 15.00
C THR A 4 -34.71 2.35 16.35
N LEU A 5 -33.49 2.92 16.40
CA LEU A 5 -32.95 3.56 17.60
C LEU A 5 -33.61 4.91 17.85
N PRO A 6 -33.54 5.45 19.07
CA PRO A 6 -34.02 6.81 19.38
C PRO A 6 -33.39 7.85 18.43
N ASP A 7 -34.16 8.87 18.10
CA ASP A 7 -33.80 9.88 17.10
C ASP A 7 -32.52 10.68 17.48
N ASP A 8 -32.28 10.86 18.76
CA ASP A 8 -31.11 11.54 19.32
C ASP A 8 -29.87 10.68 19.46
N THR A 9 -29.93 9.39 19.07
CA THR A 9 -28.77 8.49 19.08
C THR A 9 -27.70 8.99 18.13
N LEU A 10 -26.48 9.19 18.65
CA LEU A 10 -25.33 9.63 17.87
C LEU A 10 -24.70 8.44 17.13
N LEU A 11 -24.38 8.66 15.87
CA LEU A 11 -23.73 7.70 14.98
C LEU A 11 -22.33 8.22 14.62
N TYR A 12 -21.32 7.39 14.84
CA TYR A 12 -19.93 7.69 14.50
C TYR A 12 -19.49 6.81 13.32
N PRO A 13 -19.36 7.37 12.11
CA PRO A 13 -18.93 6.59 10.96
C PRO A 13 -17.46 6.17 11.11
N ALA A 14 -17.16 4.94 10.73
CA ALA A 14 -15.78 4.42 10.77
C ALA A 14 -14.89 5.10 9.71
N HIS A 15 -15.48 5.53 8.59
CA HIS A 15 -14.79 6.23 7.52
C HIS A 15 -15.57 7.46 7.13
N ASP A 16 -14.99 8.63 7.29
CA ASP A 16 -15.55 9.89 6.87
C ASP A 16 -14.63 10.57 5.85
N TYR A 17 -15.11 10.66 4.62
CA TYR A 17 -14.37 11.28 3.52
C TYR A 17 -14.69 12.76 3.33
N ARG A 18 -15.56 13.33 4.17
CA ARG A 18 -16.06 14.72 4.05
C ARG A 18 -15.85 15.57 5.30
N GLY A 19 -15.21 15.04 6.34
CA GLY A 19 -14.99 15.72 7.61
C GLY A 19 -16.22 15.75 8.54
N LEU A 20 -17.19 14.85 8.32
CA LEU A 20 -18.39 14.70 9.14
C LEU A 20 -18.18 13.55 10.12
N THR A 21 -17.65 13.86 11.29
CA THR A 21 -17.21 12.86 12.27
C THR A 21 -18.34 12.26 13.11
N VAL A 22 -19.51 12.86 13.10
CA VAL A 22 -20.68 12.43 13.87
C VAL A 22 -21.97 12.88 13.17
N THR A 23 -23.00 12.06 13.26
CA THR A 23 -24.38 12.38 12.85
C THR A 23 -25.36 11.81 13.88
N SER A 24 -26.65 12.01 13.71
CA SER A 24 -27.69 11.41 14.54
C SER A 24 -28.67 10.60 13.71
N VAL A 25 -29.44 9.72 14.37
CA VAL A 25 -30.47 8.92 13.71
C VAL A 25 -31.49 9.80 13.00
N ILE A 26 -31.91 10.91 13.62
CA ILE A 26 -32.88 11.82 13.00
C ILE A 26 -32.28 12.54 11.77
N GLU A 27 -31.02 12.95 11.82
CA GLU A 27 -30.36 13.56 10.68
C GLU A 27 -30.27 12.58 9.50
N GLU A 28 -29.87 11.34 9.76
CA GLU A 28 -29.82 10.31 8.72
C GLU A 28 -31.22 9.99 8.15
N LYS A 29 -32.25 9.91 8.99
CA LYS A 29 -33.62 9.74 8.52
C LYS A 29 -34.07 10.87 7.60
N ASN A 30 -33.71 12.10 7.90
CA ASN A 30 -34.21 13.27 7.18
C ASN A 30 -33.36 13.62 5.95
N TYR A 31 -32.07 13.45 6.04
CA TYR A 31 -31.13 14.06 5.10
C TYR A 31 -30.19 13.07 4.38
N ASN A 32 -30.15 11.78 4.79
CA ASN A 32 -29.32 10.83 4.08
C ASN A 32 -29.85 10.60 2.66
N PRO A 33 -29.06 10.91 1.61
CA PRO A 33 -29.54 10.84 0.22
C PRO A 33 -29.79 9.41 -0.29
N ARG A 34 -29.41 8.40 0.50
CA ARG A 34 -29.52 6.98 0.11
C ARG A 34 -30.50 6.19 0.96
N LEU A 35 -30.73 6.63 2.19
CA LEU A 35 -31.49 5.89 3.19
C LEU A 35 -32.61 6.75 3.83
N GLY A 36 -32.52 8.06 3.68
CA GLY A 36 -33.42 9.00 4.34
C GLY A 36 -34.69 9.36 3.53
N GLY A 37 -35.52 10.17 4.12
CA GLY A 37 -36.78 10.61 3.50
C GLY A 37 -37.77 9.47 3.30
N ASN A 38 -38.39 9.42 2.13
CA ASN A 38 -39.37 8.40 1.75
C ASN A 38 -38.79 7.26 0.90
N LEU A 39 -37.46 7.10 0.90
CA LEU A 39 -36.80 6.03 0.15
C LEU A 39 -37.11 4.67 0.77
N ASN A 40 -37.39 3.70 -0.10
CA ASN A 40 -37.67 2.32 0.30
C ASN A 40 -36.45 1.42 -0.08
N GLU A 41 -36.55 0.15 0.27
CA GLU A 41 -35.47 -0.83 0.02
C GLU A 41 -35.14 -0.97 -1.47
N ASN A 42 -36.14 -0.97 -2.36
CA ASN A 42 -35.92 -1.08 -3.80
C ASN A 42 -35.20 0.17 -4.36
N ASP A 43 -35.50 1.36 -3.81
CA ASP A 43 -34.81 2.61 -4.19
C ASP A 43 -33.31 2.53 -3.80
N PHE A 44 -33.05 2.01 -2.60
CA PHE A 44 -31.68 1.79 -2.14
C PHE A 44 -30.93 0.74 -2.98
N GLU A 45 -31.54 -0.41 -3.26
CA GLU A 45 -30.97 -1.43 -4.13
C GLU A 45 -30.70 -0.89 -5.54
N GLY A 46 -31.64 -0.17 -6.12
CA GLY A 46 -31.48 0.47 -7.42
C GLY A 46 -30.30 1.45 -7.43
N TYR A 47 -30.16 2.26 -6.38
CA TYR A 47 -29.04 3.17 -6.24
C TYR A 47 -27.70 2.41 -6.14
N MET A 48 -27.62 1.40 -5.28
CA MET A 48 -26.39 0.63 -5.07
C MET A 48 -25.94 -0.14 -6.32
N ASN A 49 -26.88 -0.72 -7.05
CA ASN A 49 -26.60 -1.46 -8.29
C ASN A 49 -26.10 -0.56 -9.43
N ASN A 50 -26.40 0.74 -9.38
CA ASN A 50 -25.99 1.71 -10.40
C ASN A 50 -24.78 2.59 -9.99
N LEU A 51 -24.11 2.29 -8.89
CA LEU A 51 -22.95 3.07 -8.44
C LEU A 51 -21.75 3.01 -9.39
N ASN A 52 -21.69 2.01 -10.27
CA ASN A 52 -20.59 1.79 -11.22
C ASN A 52 -19.19 1.94 -10.60
N LEU A 53 -19.05 1.50 -9.34
CA LEU A 53 -17.77 1.53 -8.65
C LEU A 53 -16.81 0.58 -9.35
N LYS A 54 -15.58 1.04 -9.55
CA LYS A 54 -14.52 0.14 -10.02
C LYS A 54 -14.37 -1.01 -9.03
N HIS A 55 -14.34 -2.23 -9.55
CA HIS A 55 -14.10 -3.41 -8.75
C HIS A 55 -12.71 -3.31 -8.11
N PRO A 56 -12.58 -3.34 -6.77
CA PRO A 56 -11.27 -3.31 -6.13
C PRO A 56 -10.45 -4.54 -6.57
N ASN A 57 -9.21 -4.32 -6.96
CA ASN A 57 -8.36 -5.35 -7.58
C ASN A 57 -8.19 -6.64 -6.76
N GLN A 58 -8.43 -6.60 -5.46
CA GLN A 58 -8.25 -7.76 -4.57
C GLN A 58 -9.53 -8.23 -3.86
N ILE A 59 -10.70 -7.72 -4.24
CA ILE A 59 -11.94 -8.05 -3.53
C ILE A 59 -12.29 -9.54 -3.66
N ASP A 60 -11.97 -10.14 -4.80
CA ASP A 60 -12.21 -11.57 -5.07
C ASP A 60 -11.36 -12.49 -4.20
N ILE A 61 -10.26 -11.96 -3.67
CA ILE A 61 -9.38 -12.66 -2.72
C ILE A 61 -9.76 -12.30 -1.28
N ALA A 62 -9.99 -11.03 -1.01
CA ALA A 62 -10.24 -10.52 0.34
C ALA A 62 -11.59 -11.01 0.90
N VAL A 63 -12.65 -11.08 0.07
CA VAL A 63 -13.97 -11.52 0.53
C VAL A 63 -13.98 -12.99 0.96
N PRO A 64 -13.49 -13.96 0.17
CA PRO A 64 -13.35 -15.34 0.63
C PRO A 64 -12.46 -15.49 1.87
N ALA A 65 -11.33 -14.78 1.93
CA ALA A 65 -10.43 -14.81 3.08
C ALA A 65 -11.11 -14.30 4.36
N ASN A 66 -11.91 -13.24 4.27
CA ASN A 66 -12.67 -12.71 5.41
C ASN A 66 -13.78 -13.67 5.88
N LEU A 67 -14.41 -14.42 4.96
CA LEU A 67 -15.43 -15.41 5.31
C LEU A 67 -14.87 -16.55 6.15
N ILE A 68 -13.60 -16.90 6.00
CA ILE A 68 -12.90 -17.91 6.81
C ILE A 68 -12.09 -17.30 7.95
N SER A 69 -12.47 -16.11 8.43
CA SER A 69 -11.84 -15.40 9.56
C SER A 69 -10.38 -15.03 9.34
N GLY A 70 -10.01 -14.71 8.09
CA GLY A 70 -8.67 -14.25 7.75
C GLY A 70 -7.58 -15.33 7.84
N LYS A 71 -7.94 -16.58 8.10
CA LYS A 71 -6.98 -17.68 7.93
C LYS A 71 -6.81 -17.95 6.44
N PRO A 72 -5.62 -17.71 5.87
CA PRO A 72 -5.38 -18.11 4.50
C PRO A 72 -5.51 -19.63 4.43
N ASP A 73 -6.47 -20.11 3.67
CA ASP A 73 -6.47 -21.50 3.26
C ASP A 73 -5.35 -21.68 2.22
N SER A 74 -4.84 -22.89 2.05
CA SER A 74 -3.80 -23.27 1.10
C SER A 74 -4.08 -22.88 -0.37
N LEU A 75 -5.23 -22.24 -0.65
CA LEU A 75 -5.63 -21.70 -1.94
C LEU A 75 -5.19 -20.25 -2.18
N LEU A 76 -4.85 -19.52 -1.14
CA LEU A 76 -4.13 -18.27 -1.28
C LEU A 76 -2.64 -18.64 -1.24
N ASN A 77 -1.99 -18.70 -2.38
CA ASN A 77 -0.54 -18.59 -2.47
C ASN A 77 -0.11 -17.19 -1.94
N LEU A 78 -0.40 -16.94 -0.67
CA LEU A 78 0.43 -16.05 0.10
C LEU A 78 1.75 -16.79 0.14
N SER A 79 2.71 -16.34 -0.66
CA SER A 79 4.10 -16.73 -0.48
C SER A 79 4.34 -16.80 1.02
N GLU A 80 4.86 -17.92 1.51
CA GLU A 80 5.36 -18.03 2.89
C GLU A 80 6.03 -16.72 3.25
N ASP A 81 5.82 -16.24 4.47
CA ASP A 81 6.44 -14.98 4.91
C ASP A 81 7.89 -14.99 4.44
N PRO A 82 8.33 -13.96 3.71
CA PRO A 82 9.66 -13.98 3.13
C PRO A 82 10.71 -14.20 4.21
N ASP A 83 11.55 -15.20 4.05
CA ASP A 83 12.56 -15.65 5.02
C ASP A 83 13.86 -14.81 5.03
N TRP A 84 13.94 -13.78 4.17
CA TRP A 84 15.17 -13.03 3.93
C TRP A 84 15.24 -11.68 4.68
N ALA A 85 14.13 -11.19 5.21
CA ALA A 85 14.06 -10.00 6.08
C ALA A 85 12.72 -9.94 6.79
N GLU A 86 12.62 -9.11 7.83
CA GLU A 86 11.34 -8.77 8.44
C GLU A 86 10.56 -7.82 7.52
N LEU A 87 9.50 -8.34 6.90
CA LEU A 87 8.68 -7.64 5.93
C LEU A 87 7.24 -7.49 6.40
N ASN A 88 6.57 -6.43 5.94
CA ASN A 88 5.16 -6.20 6.15
C ASN A 88 4.39 -6.26 4.83
N TYR A 89 3.37 -7.10 4.75
CA TYR A 89 2.51 -7.14 3.57
C TYR A 89 1.45 -6.04 3.64
N THR A 90 1.39 -5.21 2.61
CA THR A 90 0.49 -4.05 2.57
C THR A 90 -0.83 -4.37 1.88
N PHE A 91 -1.87 -3.57 2.14
CA PHE A 91 -3.15 -3.64 1.42
C PHE A 91 -3.02 -3.38 -0.09
N ALA A 92 -1.92 -2.77 -0.53
CA ALA A 92 -1.61 -2.60 -1.96
C ALA A 92 -1.08 -3.87 -2.63
N GLY A 93 -0.93 -4.98 -1.88
CA GLY A 93 -0.47 -6.25 -2.42
C GLY A 93 1.04 -6.32 -2.66
N ILE A 94 1.82 -5.49 -1.97
CA ILE A 94 3.28 -5.49 -2.03
C ILE A 94 3.87 -5.71 -0.64
N TRP A 95 5.07 -6.27 -0.61
CA TRP A 95 5.87 -6.31 0.60
C TRP A 95 6.59 -4.98 0.82
N GLU A 96 6.62 -4.53 2.06
CA GLU A 96 7.41 -3.38 2.51
C GLU A 96 8.44 -3.82 3.55
N ILE A 97 9.63 -3.22 3.47
CA ILE A 97 10.68 -3.32 4.46
C ILE A 97 10.83 -1.98 5.19
N ASN A 98 10.94 -2.00 6.51
CA ASN A 98 11.24 -0.78 7.26
C ASN A 98 12.73 -0.45 7.21
N PRO A 99 13.15 0.80 7.50
CA PRO A 99 14.55 1.20 7.42
C PRO A 99 15.50 0.36 8.29
N GLN A 100 15.09 0.02 9.50
CA GLN A 100 15.91 -0.77 10.42
C GLN A 100 16.14 -2.19 9.87
N SER A 101 15.08 -2.88 9.43
CA SER A 101 15.19 -4.22 8.85
C SER A 101 16.01 -4.22 7.56
N LEU A 102 15.94 -3.14 6.76
CA LEU A 102 16.79 -3.01 5.58
C LEU A 102 18.26 -2.82 5.96
N GLU A 103 18.58 -2.03 6.98
CA GLU A 103 19.96 -1.82 7.45
C GLU A 103 20.61 -3.14 7.85
N GLU A 104 19.86 -4.05 8.47
CA GLU A 104 20.35 -5.36 8.88
C GLU A 104 20.75 -6.26 7.69
N VAL A 105 20.14 -6.07 6.52
CA VAL A 105 20.33 -6.92 5.32
C VAL A 105 20.96 -6.19 4.12
N VAL A 106 21.46 -4.97 4.27
CA VAL A 106 22.03 -4.13 3.19
C VAL A 106 23.06 -4.88 2.32
N GLY A 107 23.87 -5.76 2.91
CA GLY A 107 24.89 -6.53 2.18
C GLY A 107 24.36 -7.79 1.49
N GLU A 108 23.11 -8.17 1.71
CA GLU A 108 22.53 -9.44 1.27
C GLU A 108 21.44 -9.25 0.20
N VAL A 109 21.04 -8.01 -0.05
CA VAL A 109 19.97 -7.65 -0.97
C VAL A 109 20.46 -6.68 -2.05
N GLN A 110 19.80 -6.68 -3.20
CA GLN A 110 20.00 -5.67 -4.23
C GLN A 110 19.13 -4.45 -3.88
N ILE A 111 19.71 -3.30 -3.62
CA ILE A 111 18.99 -2.06 -3.34
C ILE A 111 18.94 -1.25 -4.62
N ILE A 112 17.74 -0.98 -5.12
CA ILE A 112 17.50 -0.26 -6.37
C ILE A 112 16.82 1.07 -6.08
N ASP A 113 17.56 2.15 -6.29
CA ASP A 113 17.01 3.50 -6.17
C ASP A 113 16.37 3.92 -7.50
N VAL A 114 15.04 4.04 -7.49
CA VAL A 114 14.25 4.36 -8.69
C VAL A 114 13.98 5.85 -8.88
N ARG A 115 14.73 6.70 -8.18
CA ARG A 115 14.68 8.15 -8.36
C ARG A 115 15.49 8.59 -9.59
N GLY A 116 15.36 9.86 -9.93
CA GLY A 116 16.23 10.48 -10.92
C GLY A 116 17.64 10.74 -10.38
N VAL A 117 18.60 10.95 -11.30
CA VAL A 117 20.02 11.25 -10.99
C VAL A 117 20.14 12.41 -10.01
N ASP A 118 19.40 13.50 -10.24
CA ASP A 118 19.45 14.71 -9.40
C ASP A 118 18.98 14.45 -7.96
N GLU A 119 17.99 13.57 -7.78
CA GLU A 119 17.53 13.17 -6.46
C GLU A 119 18.53 12.24 -5.75
N TYR A 120 19.15 11.33 -6.51
CA TYR A 120 20.12 10.36 -6.01
C TYR A 120 21.40 11.04 -5.50
N GLN A 121 21.85 12.08 -6.20
CA GLN A 121 23.00 12.90 -5.84
C GLN A 121 22.65 14.11 -4.98
N GLY A 122 21.36 14.36 -4.76
CA GLY A 122 20.84 15.51 -4.06
C GLY A 122 20.94 15.42 -2.53
N PRO A 123 20.31 16.37 -1.80
CA PRO A 123 20.46 16.55 -0.35
C PRO A 123 20.05 15.33 0.50
N LEU A 124 19.18 14.47 0.00
CA LEU A 124 18.81 13.23 0.71
C LEU A 124 19.89 12.15 0.61
N GLY A 125 20.83 12.30 -0.33
CA GLY A 125 21.79 11.22 -0.62
C GLY A 125 21.10 9.95 -1.09
N HIS A 126 21.82 8.82 -0.97
CA HIS A 126 21.32 7.50 -1.29
C HIS A 126 21.88 6.44 -0.31
N ILE A 127 21.25 5.29 -0.25
CA ILE A 127 21.68 4.19 0.62
C ILE A 127 23.00 3.63 0.11
N PRO A 128 24.01 3.40 1.00
CA PRO A 128 25.26 2.76 0.61
C PRO A 128 25.02 1.43 -0.11
N GLY A 129 25.69 1.23 -1.26
CA GLY A 129 25.54 0.02 -2.07
C GLY A 129 24.30 -0.03 -2.95
N SER A 130 23.45 1.01 -2.94
CA SER A 130 22.29 1.09 -3.86
C SER A 130 22.74 1.38 -5.29
N THR A 131 22.04 0.78 -6.24
CA THR A 131 22.19 1.03 -7.68
C THR A 131 21.10 1.98 -8.14
N LEU A 132 21.48 3.05 -8.86
CA LEU A 132 20.53 3.95 -9.48
C LEU A 132 19.94 3.32 -10.75
N LEU A 133 18.65 3.10 -10.73
CA LEU A 133 17.89 2.62 -11.87
C LEU A 133 16.54 3.33 -11.93
N PRO A 134 16.45 4.49 -12.59
CA PRO A 134 15.24 5.31 -12.62
C PRO A 134 14.02 4.53 -13.07
N LEU A 135 12.86 4.84 -12.47
CA LEU A 135 11.62 4.10 -12.68
C LEU A 135 11.20 4.00 -14.16
N ASP A 136 11.43 5.05 -14.94
CA ASP A 136 11.16 5.12 -16.38
C ASP A 136 12.08 4.21 -17.20
N GLN A 137 13.25 3.85 -16.70
CA GLN A 137 14.21 2.96 -17.35
C GLN A 137 14.13 1.50 -16.82
N LEU A 138 13.40 1.27 -15.72
CA LEU A 138 13.40 -0.01 -15.02
C LEU A 138 13.02 -1.18 -15.92
N SER A 139 11.99 -1.04 -16.73
CA SER A 139 11.51 -2.11 -17.60
C SER A 139 12.49 -2.46 -18.73
N GLU A 140 13.27 -1.50 -19.21
CA GLU A 140 14.26 -1.70 -20.26
C GLU A 140 15.58 -2.29 -19.75
N ARG A 141 15.86 -2.04 -18.48
CA ARG A 141 17.15 -2.43 -17.84
C ARG A 141 16.98 -3.50 -16.76
N ILE A 142 15.83 -4.17 -16.75
CA ILE A 142 15.48 -5.17 -15.74
C ILE A 142 16.47 -6.35 -15.71
N ASP A 143 17.08 -6.68 -16.87
CA ASP A 143 18.07 -7.74 -17.02
C ASP A 143 19.41 -7.44 -16.32
N GLU A 144 19.62 -6.20 -15.85
CA GLU A 144 20.78 -5.85 -15.02
C GLU A 144 20.64 -6.39 -13.59
N LEU A 145 19.44 -6.83 -13.20
CA LEU A 145 19.13 -7.32 -11.86
C LEU A 145 19.17 -8.84 -11.80
N HIS A 146 19.59 -9.35 -10.64
CA HIS A 146 19.64 -10.79 -10.41
C HIS A 146 18.32 -11.29 -9.79
N GLN A 147 17.52 -12.04 -10.55
CA GLN A 147 16.22 -12.54 -10.08
C GLN A 147 16.31 -13.48 -8.87
N SER A 148 17.45 -14.18 -8.70
CA SER A 148 17.65 -15.11 -7.57
C SER A 148 17.93 -14.41 -6.24
N SER A 149 18.28 -13.13 -6.25
CA SER A 149 18.58 -12.36 -5.04
C SER A 149 17.40 -11.46 -4.67
N PRO A 150 17.17 -11.22 -3.37
CA PRO A 150 16.14 -10.26 -2.96
C PRO A 150 16.41 -8.86 -3.50
N VAL A 151 15.36 -8.15 -3.85
CA VAL A 151 15.43 -6.77 -4.35
C VAL A 151 14.61 -5.85 -3.46
N VAL A 152 15.24 -4.77 -3.01
CA VAL A 152 14.56 -3.68 -2.31
C VAL A 152 14.55 -2.44 -3.18
N THR A 153 13.36 -1.97 -3.51
CA THR A 153 13.18 -0.74 -4.28
C THR A 153 13.08 0.47 -3.36
N VAL A 154 13.75 1.55 -3.74
CA VAL A 154 13.82 2.79 -2.94
C VAL A 154 13.42 3.97 -3.80
N CYS A 155 12.63 4.89 -3.22
CA CYS A 155 12.41 6.20 -3.81
C CYS A 155 12.37 7.29 -2.72
N ARG A 156 11.90 8.49 -3.05
CA ARG A 156 11.87 9.58 -2.07
C ARG A 156 10.93 9.30 -0.90
N GLY A 157 9.68 8.87 -1.16
CA GLY A 157 8.63 8.74 -0.12
C GLY A 157 7.79 7.45 -0.18
N GLY A 158 8.19 6.45 -0.97
CA GLY A 158 7.53 5.13 -1.03
C GLY A 158 6.66 4.87 -2.28
N GLY A 159 6.06 5.89 -2.91
CA GLY A 159 5.11 5.68 -4.01
C GLY A 159 5.73 5.08 -5.30
N ARG A 160 6.83 5.65 -5.79
CA ARG A 160 7.54 5.14 -6.99
C ARG A 160 8.17 3.76 -6.74
N SER A 161 8.70 3.53 -5.55
CA SER A 161 9.27 2.23 -5.18
C SER A 161 8.20 1.14 -5.08
N ALA A 162 7.01 1.46 -4.58
CA ALA A 162 5.87 0.55 -4.61
C ALA A 162 5.51 0.15 -6.06
N GLN A 163 5.46 1.12 -6.97
CA GLN A 163 5.23 0.85 -8.40
C GLN A 163 6.35 -0.01 -9.01
N ALA A 164 7.60 0.28 -8.69
CA ALA A 164 8.76 -0.51 -9.13
C ALA A 164 8.67 -1.96 -8.65
N SER A 165 8.27 -2.19 -7.39
CA SER A 165 8.06 -3.54 -6.85
C SER A 165 7.02 -4.33 -7.65
N VAL A 166 5.94 -3.68 -8.07
CA VAL A 166 4.92 -4.33 -8.92
C VAL A 166 5.48 -4.68 -10.30
N ILE A 167 6.27 -3.77 -10.91
CA ILE A 167 6.93 -4.04 -12.20
C ILE A 167 7.86 -5.25 -12.08
N LEU A 168 8.70 -5.30 -11.07
CA LEU A 168 9.63 -6.41 -10.83
C LEU A 168 8.87 -7.73 -10.62
N LYS A 169 7.84 -7.75 -9.79
CA LYS A 169 7.00 -8.94 -9.58
C LYS A 169 6.38 -9.46 -10.87
N ASN A 170 5.86 -8.57 -11.71
CA ASN A 170 5.26 -8.93 -13.00
C ASN A 170 6.30 -9.47 -14.00
N ASN A 171 7.58 -9.23 -13.76
CA ASN A 171 8.71 -9.74 -14.56
C ASN A 171 9.44 -10.92 -13.89
N GLY A 172 8.81 -11.61 -12.92
CA GLY A 172 9.29 -12.88 -12.38
C GLY A 172 10.24 -12.75 -11.19
N PHE A 173 10.39 -11.57 -10.58
CA PHE A 173 11.11 -11.41 -9.33
C PHE A 173 10.19 -11.80 -8.16
N GLU A 174 10.51 -12.87 -7.45
CA GLU A 174 9.67 -13.39 -6.35
C GLU A 174 9.95 -12.67 -5.03
N ARG A 175 11.20 -12.29 -4.78
CA ARG A 175 11.71 -11.71 -3.52
C ARG A 175 11.89 -10.20 -3.67
N VAL A 176 10.78 -9.44 -3.61
CA VAL A 176 10.78 -7.98 -3.81
C VAL A 176 10.06 -7.28 -2.68
N ALA A 177 10.67 -6.23 -2.14
CA ALA A 177 10.05 -5.32 -1.19
C ALA A 177 10.30 -3.85 -1.56
N SER A 178 9.41 -2.96 -1.11
CA SER A 178 9.57 -1.51 -1.21
C SER A 178 10.03 -0.93 0.13
N LEU A 179 10.98 -0.01 0.15
CA LEU A 179 11.36 0.69 1.39
C LEU A 179 10.21 1.59 1.86
N SER A 180 9.66 1.26 3.02
CA SER A 180 8.56 2.00 3.65
C SER A 180 8.98 3.43 4.00
N GLY A 181 8.24 4.43 3.47
CA GLY A 181 8.57 5.84 3.64
C GLY A 181 9.78 6.35 2.86
N GLY A 182 10.49 5.47 2.13
CA GLY A 182 11.60 5.82 1.25
C GLY A 182 12.76 6.55 1.94
N MET A 183 13.52 7.32 1.16
CA MET A 183 14.68 8.08 1.66
C MET A 183 14.33 9.13 2.71
N LEU A 184 13.11 9.67 2.71
CA LEU A 184 12.68 10.61 3.75
C LEU A 184 12.68 9.93 5.12
N ARG A 185 12.11 8.73 5.22
CA ARG A 185 12.06 7.98 6.45
C ARG A 185 13.45 7.44 6.84
N TRP A 186 14.19 6.87 5.88
CA TRP A 186 15.57 6.42 6.07
C TRP A 186 16.44 7.50 6.73
N ARG A 187 16.38 8.73 6.22
CA ARG A 187 17.11 9.89 6.77
C ARG A 187 16.59 10.32 8.14
N SER A 188 15.28 10.38 8.33
CA SER A 188 14.70 10.84 9.60
C SER A 188 15.00 9.88 10.76
N GLU A 189 15.21 8.60 10.48
CA GLU A 189 15.61 7.58 11.46
C GLU A 189 17.14 7.53 11.68
N GLY A 190 17.92 8.34 10.96
CA GLY A 190 19.37 8.51 11.19
C GLY A 190 20.27 7.48 10.49
N HIS A 191 19.74 6.70 9.54
CA HIS A 191 20.51 5.70 8.80
C HIS A 191 21.54 6.33 7.85
N SER A 192 22.61 5.58 7.58
CA SER A 192 23.74 6.04 6.78
C SER A 192 23.38 6.32 5.33
N VAL A 193 23.93 7.37 4.76
CA VAL A 193 23.78 7.73 3.35
C VAL A 193 25.11 8.18 2.72
N ILE A 194 25.18 8.06 1.39
CA ILE A 194 26.26 8.57 0.55
C ILE A 194 25.70 9.68 -0.35
N GLY A 195 26.52 10.68 -0.70
CA GLY A 195 26.15 11.77 -1.59
C GLY A 195 26.37 13.16 -0.98
N ASN A 196 25.92 14.20 -1.68
CA ASN A 196 26.01 15.59 -1.22
C ASN A 196 24.97 15.86 -0.14
N VAL A 197 25.26 15.43 1.08
CA VAL A 197 24.37 15.56 2.23
C VAL A 197 24.56 16.92 2.88
N GLU A 198 23.56 17.79 2.81
CA GLU A 198 23.49 19.01 3.62
C GLU A 198 22.76 18.76 4.95
#